data_ce088bdc193b2878b5f999d170daf78c
#
_entry.id   ce088bdc193b2878b5f999d170daf78c
#
_cell.length_a   1.000
_cell.length_b   1.000
_cell.length_c   1.000
_cell.angle_alpha   90.00
_cell.angle_beta   90.00
_cell.angle_gamma   90.00
#
_symmetry.space_group_name_H-M   'P 1'
#
loop_
_entity.id
_entity.type
_entity.pdbx_description
1 polymer ?
#
loop_
_entity_poly.entity_id
_entity_poly.type
_entity_poly.pdbx_seq_one_letter_code
_entity_poly.pdbx_strand_id
1 'polypeptide(L)'
;MRAWQLRTPTTDTMPTYKTSRPVPHSPRQMFDLVADVEQYPEFLPLCEALTVRSRKERDGKTLLIADMTVGYKAIRETFTSQVLLKAEELAIDVKYLDGPFKYLTNEWRFEPRDNGGCEVCFFIDYEFKSRMLGALMGSMFDRAFRMFAEAFEKRAREIYGEVGVS
;
A
#
# COMPACT_ATOMS: atom_id res chain seq x y z
N MET A 1 2.47 19.13 -11.22
CA MET A 1 2.90 18.83 -9.85
C MET A 1 1.91 17.84 -9.23
N ARG A 2 2.42 16.83 -8.60
CA ARG A 2 1.58 15.75 -8.08
C ARG A 2 1.09 16.09 -6.68
N ALA A 3 -0.19 15.85 -6.42
CA ALA A 3 -0.82 16.26 -5.17
C ALA A 3 -0.13 15.68 -3.93
N TRP A 4 0.30 14.41 -4.00
CA TRP A 4 0.93 13.79 -2.85
C TRP A 4 2.28 14.40 -2.49
N GLN A 5 2.95 14.99 -3.46
CA GLN A 5 4.23 15.65 -3.22
C GLN A 5 4.09 17.02 -2.55
N LEU A 6 2.90 17.58 -2.60
CA LEU A 6 2.62 18.85 -1.95
C LEU A 6 2.35 18.71 -0.46
N ARG A 7 2.18 17.49 0.00
CA ARG A 7 2.01 17.26 1.42
C ARG A 7 3.31 17.44 2.14
N THR A 8 3.36 18.39 3.02
CA THR A 8 4.50 18.54 3.88
C THR A 8 4.36 17.60 5.06
N PRO A 9 5.42 16.88 5.40
CA PRO A 9 5.36 16.06 6.62
C PRO A 9 5.15 16.97 7.81
N THR A 10 4.29 16.55 8.69
CA THR A 10 4.12 17.26 9.95
C THR A 10 5.38 17.09 10.78
N THR A 11 5.73 18.11 11.53
CA THR A 11 6.95 18.10 12.33
C THR A 11 6.78 17.36 13.65
N ASP A 12 5.61 16.83 13.92
CA ASP A 12 5.39 16.13 15.17
C ASP A 12 5.76 14.66 15.06
N THR A 13 5.58 13.93 16.13
CA THR A 13 6.09 12.58 16.33
C THR A 13 5.28 11.49 15.63
N MET A 14 4.34 11.84 14.79
CA MET A 14 3.48 10.83 14.14
C MET A 14 4.22 10.07 13.06
N PRO A 15 4.15 8.73 13.06
CA PRO A 15 4.83 7.95 12.04
C PRO A 15 4.28 8.25 10.66
N THR A 16 5.16 8.68 9.78
CA THR A 16 4.83 8.94 8.38
C THR A 16 5.93 8.35 7.52
N TYR A 17 5.52 7.63 6.51
CA TYR A 17 6.46 7.07 5.55
C TYR A 17 6.00 7.43 4.14
N LYS A 18 6.91 7.98 3.37
CA LYS A 18 6.63 8.41 2.00
C LYS A 18 7.79 8.02 1.11
N THR A 19 7.50 7.39 -0.01
CA THR A 19 8.53 7.00 -0.96
C THR A 19 8.03 7.13 -2.39
N SER A 20 8.97 7.31 -3.29
CA SER A 20 8.73 7.34 -4.72
C SER A 20 9.82 6.49 -5.36
N ARG A 21 9.44 5.52 -6.15
CA ARG A 21 10.37 4.52 -6.66
C ARG A 21 10.10 4.23 -8.13
N PRO A 22 11.12 4.38 -9.00
CA PRO A 22 10.94 4.02 -10.41
C PRO A 22 10.96 2.51 -10.57
N VAL A 23 10.05 2.00 -11.39
CA VAL A 23 9.99 0.57 -11.73
C VAL A 23 9.82 0.44 -13.24
N PRO A 24 10.28 -0.67 -13.83
CA PRO A 24 10.23 -0.82 -15.30
C PRO A 24 8.86 -1.18 -15.85
N HIS A 25 7.96 -1.71 -15.04
CA HIS A 25 6.62 -2.08 -15.49
C HIS A 25 5.75 -0.84 -15.63
N SER A 26 4.67 -0.95 -16.45
CA SER A 26 3.82 0.21 -16.74
C SER A 26 2.99 0.63 -15.53
N PRO A 27 2.50 1.89 -15.52
CA PRO A 27 1.60 2.33 -14.46
C PRO A 27 0.37 1.44 -14.30
N ARG A 28 -0.19 0.99 -15.43
CA ARG A 28 -1.37 0.12 -15.38
C ARG A 28 -1.04 -1.23 -14.77
N GLN A 29 0.08 -1.81 -15.15
CA GLN A 29 0.50 -3.09 -14.58
C GLN A 29 0.72 -2.97 -13.08
N MET A 30 1.36 -1.91 -12.63
CA MET A 30 1.61 -1.72 -11.21
C MET A 30 0.32 -1.40 -10.45
N PHE A 31 -0.57 -0.59 -11.04
CA PHE A 31 -1.87 -0.35 -10.43
C PHE A 31 -2.65 -1.66 -10.26
N ASP A 32 -2.74 -2.47 -11.31
CA ASP A 32 -3.50 -3.72 -11.26
C ASP A 32 -2.93 -4.67 -10.21
N LEU A 33 -1.61 -4.70 -10.08
CA LEU A 33 -0.94 -5.55 -9.10
C LEU A 33 -1.26 -5.13 -7.66
N VAL A 34 -1.18 -3.85 -7.37
CA VAL A 34 -1.45 -3.33 -6.02
C VAL A 34 -2.95 -3.36 -5.71
N ALA A 35 -3.79 -3.20 -6.72
CA ALA A 35 -5.24 -3.25 -6.57
C ALA A 35 -5.76 -4.65 -6.23
N ASP A 36 -5.00 -5.69 -6.58
CA ASP A 36 -5.39 -7.07 -6.34
C ASP A 36 -5.03 -7.49 -4.91
N VAL A 37 -5.72 -6.88 -3.96
CA VAL A 37 -5.37 -6.99 -2.54
C VAL A 37 -5.50 -8.41 -2.01
N GLU A 38 -6.36 -9.23 -2.62
CA GLU A 38 -6.58 -10.60 -2.16
C GLU A 38 -5.35 -11.50 -2.37
N GLN A 39 -4.42 -11.08 -3.21
CA GLN A 39 -3.18 -11.82 -3.43
C GLN A 39 -2.07 -11.47 -2.44
N TYR A 40 -2.25 -10.44 -1.64
CA TYR A 40 -1.21 -9.97 -0.73
C TYR A 40 -0.62 -11.05 0.19
N PRO A 41 -1.40 -11.97 0.75
CA PRO A 41 -0.81 -13.00 1.62
C PRO A 41 0.21 -13.89 0.93
N GLU A 42 0.16 -13.96 -0.41
CA GLU A 42 1.08 -14.82 -1.16
C GLU A 42 2.50 -14.25 -1.27
N PHE A 43 2.66 -12.95 -1.13
CA PHE A 43 3.98 -12.35 -1.39
C PHE A 43 4.35 -11.19 -0.48
N LEU A 44 3.37 -10.54 0.16
CA LEU A 44 3.65 -9.32 0.90
C LEU A 44 4.14 -9.64 2.32
N PRO A 45 5.28 -9.08 2.74
CA PRO A 45 5.81 -9.36 4.09
C PRO A 45 4.79 -9.01 5.17
N LEU A 46 4.71 -9.85 6.18
CA LEU A 46 3.85 -9.70 7.34
C LEU A 46 2.35 -9.87 7.10
N CYS A 47 1.91 -9.88 5.85
CA CYS A 47 0.49 -10.06 5.54
C CYS A 47 0.15 -11.55 5.60
N GLU A 48 -0.59 -11.96 6.63
CA GLU A 48 -0.96 -13.36 6.82
C GLU A 48 -2.31 -13.70 6.21
N ALA A 49 -3.22 -12.73 6.16
CA ALA A 49 -4.54 -12.95 5.60
C ALA A 49 -5.12 -11.64 5.08
N LEU A 50 -5.93 -11.73 4.05
CA LEU A 50 -6.63 -10.58 3.49
C LEU A 50 -7.99 -11.06 3.01
N THR A 51 -9.05 -10.50 3.56
CA THR A 51 -10.42 -10.87 3.21
C THR A 51 -11.18 -9.64 2.74
N VAL A 52 -11.74 -9.68 1.54
CA VAL A 52 -12.59 -8.61 1.03
C VAL A 52 -14.03 -8.90 1.46
N ARG A 53 -14.58 -8.06 2.33
CA ARG A 53 -15.94 -8.19 2.84
C ARG A 53 -16.98 -7.71 1.85
N SER A 54 -16.67 -6.65 1.12
CA SER A 54 -17.61 -6.11 0.14
C SER A 54 -16.86 -5.43 -0.99
N ARG A 55 -17.49 -5.43 -2.15
CA ARG A 55 -16.95 -4.80 -3.36
C ARG A 55 -18.09 -4.09 -4.06
N LYS A 56 -17.93 -2.80 -4.28
CA LYS A 56 -18.94 -2.00 -4.99
C LYS A 56 -18.27 -1.20 -6.09
N GLU A 57 -18.86 -1.19 -7.26
CA GLU A 57 -18.34 -0.43 -8.38
C GLU A 57 -19.31 0.69 -8.72
N ARG A 58 -18.76 1.88 -8.94
CA ARG A 58 -19.55 3.05 -9.28
C ARG A 58 -18.68 4.08 -9.98
N ASP A 59 -19.15 4.55 -11.14
CA ASP A 59 -18.48 5.62 -11.90
C ASP A 59 -17.01 5.31 -12.23
N GLY A 60 -16.74 4.04 -12.57
CA GLY A 60 -15.37 3.61 -12.91
C GLY A 60 -14.45 3.42 -11.74
N LYS A 61 -14.98 3.52 -10.51
CA LYS A 61 -14.21 3.30 -9.28
C LYS A 61 -14.72 2.07 -8.57
N THR A 62 -13.83 1.41 -7.83
CA THR A 62 -14.18 0.23 -7.04
C THR A 62 -13.90 0.51 -5.58
N LEU A 63 -14.90 0.31 -4.74
CA LEU A 63 -14.76 0.47 -3.30
C LEU A 63 -14.76 -0.89 -2.63
N LEU A 64 -13.69 -1.20 -1.94
CA LEU A 64 -13.56 -2.44 -1.18
C LEU A 64 -13.61 -2.14 0.32
N ILE A 65 -14.22 -3.05 1.07
CA ILE A 65 -14.01 -3.11 2.52
C ILE A 65 -13.24 -4.39 2.77
N ALA A 66 -12.07 -4.28 3.35
CA ALA A 66 -11.17 -5.42 3.49
C ALA A 66 -10.59 -5.51 4.90
N ASP A 67 -10.43 -6.74 5.36
CA ASP A 67 -9.73 -7.04 6.62
C ASP A 67 -8.36 -7.58 6.29
N MET A 68 -7.34 -6.98 6.86
CA MET A 68 -5.97 -7.44 6.71
C MET A 68 -5.42 -7.87 8.05
N THR A 69 -4.85 -9.06 8.09
CA THR A 69 -4.17 -9.55 9.29
C THR A 69 -2.68 -9.51 9.06
N VAL A 70 -1.99 -8.82 9.97
CA VAL A 70 -0.53 -8.76 9.95
C VAL A 70 0.00 -9.51 11.16
N GLY A 71 1.11 -10.20 10.97
CA GLY A 71 1.69 -11.00 12.03
C GLY A 71 3.20 -10.87 12.07
N TYR A 72 3.74 -10.85 13.29
CA TYR A 72 5.17 -10.87 13.52
C TYR A 72 5.43 -11.54 14.86
N LYS A 73 6.15 -12.67 14.82
CA LYS A 73 6.38 -13.50 16.01
C LYS A 73 5.04 -13.88 16.65
N ALA A 74 4.82 -13.58 17.90
CA ALA A 74 3.58 -13.92 18.60
C ALA A 74 2.49 -12.86 18.46
N ILE A 75 2.80 -11.75 17.80
CA ILE A 75 1.86 -10.62 17.67
C ILE A 75 1.07 -10.75 16.36
N ARG A 76 -0.26 -10.70 16.46
CA ARG A 76 -1.16 -10.66 15.30
C ARG A 76 -2.22 -9.61 15.53
N GLU A 77 -2.42 -8.79 14.49
CA GLU A 77 -3.42 -7.73 14.54
C GLU A 77 -4.21 -7.75 13.23
N THR A 78 -5.51 -7.55 13.35
CA THR A 78 -6.37 -7.43 12.17
C THR A 78 -6.97 -6.04 12.15
N PHE A 79 -6.94 -5.42 10.98
CA PHE A 79 -7.59 -4.12 10.81
C PHE A 79 -8.43 -4.10 9.56
N THR A 80 -9.49 -3.29 9.61
CA THR A 80 -10.44 -3.13 8.53
C THR A 80 -10.20 -1.79 7.87
N SER A 81 -10.14 -1.79 6.54
CA SER A 81 -9.92 -0.58 5.75
C SER A 81 -10.90 -0.48 4.61
N GLN A 82 -11.15 0.75 4.21
CA GLN A 82 -11.85 1.07 2.99
C GLN A 82 -10.80 1.35 1.92
N VAL A 83 -10.86 0.61 0.83
CA VAL A 83 -9.89 0.73 -0.27
C VAL A 83 -10.62 1.25 -1.48
N LEU A 84 -10.26 2.44 -1.94
CA LEU A 84 -10.86 3.04 -3.12
C LEU A 84 -9.90 2.91 -4.30
N LEU A 85 -10.29 2.09 -5.26
CA LEU A 85 -9.51 1.84 -6.47
C LEU A 85 -9.99 2.79 -7.56
N LYS A 86 -9.10 3.71 -7.96
CA LYS A 86 -9.41 4.72 -8.98
C LYS A 86 -8.60 4.42 -10.23
N ALA A 87 -9.11 3.47 -11.04
CA ALA A 87 -8.37 2.94 -12.17
C ALA A 87 -8.01 3.99 -13.22
N GLU A 88 -8.94 4.89 -13.52
CA GLU A 88 -8.69 5.93 -14.53
C GLU A 88 -7.63 6.92 -14.09
N GLU A 89 -7.53 7.14 -12.78
CA GLU A 89 -6.55 8.06 -12.22
C GLU A 89 -5.24 7.35 -11.86
N LEU A 90 -5.21 6.03 -11.95
CA LEU A 90 -4.07 5.21 -11.55
C LEU A 90 -3.69 5.53 -10.09
N ALA A 91 -4.69 5.47 -9.23
CA ALA A 91 -4.55 5.85 -7.84
C ALA A 91 -5.35 4.92 -6.93
N ILE A 92 -4.84 4.70 -5.74
CA ILE A 92 -5.53 3.91 -4.71
C ILE A 92 -5.47 4.69 -3.41
N ASP A 93 -6.63 4.89 -2.77
CA ASP A 93 -6.71 5.55 -1.47
C ASP A 93 -7.25 4.56 -0.44
N VAL A 94 -6.56 4.43 0.66
CA VAL A 94 -6.93 3.51 1.73
C VAL A 94 -7.24 4.32 2.98
N LYS A 95 -8.41 4.08 3.54
CA LYS A 95 -8.86 4.75 4.76
C LYS A 95 -9.15 3.69 5.82
N TYR A 96 -8.57 3.89 6.99
CA TYR A 96 -8.74 2.99 8.12
C TYR A 96 -10.14 3.10 8.71
N LEU A 97 -10.74 1.96 9.06
CA LEU A 97 -12.06 1.92 9.68
C LEU A 97 -12.02 1.38 11.09
N ASP A 98 -11.29 0.30 11.34
CA ASP A 98 -11.28 -0.36 12.65
C ASP A 98 -10.03 -1.19 12.86
N GLY A 99 -9.56 -1.27 14.09
CA GLY A 99 -8.41 -2.09 14.46
C GLY A 99 -7.50 -1.39 15.47
N PRO A 100 -6.20 -1.68 15.44
CA PRO A 100 -5.27 -1.23 16.48
C PRO A 100 -4.75 0.20 16.32
N PHE A 101 -5.20 0.92 15.31
CA PHE A 101 -4.70 2.27 15.04
C PHE A 101 -5.66 3.33 15.57
N LYS A 102 -5.13 4.49 15.93
CA LYS A 102 -5.94 5.68 16.14
C LYS A 102 -6.44 6.19 14.80
N TYR A 103 -5.55 6.18 13.82
CA TYR A 103 -5.84 6.52 12.43
C TYR A 103 -4.81 5.85 11.54
N LEU A 104 -5.15 5.69 10.27
CA LEU A 104 -4.23 5.28 9.25
C LEU A 104 -4.76 5.77 7.90
N THR A 105 -3.92 6.45 7.15
CA THR A 105 -4.21 6.88 5.79
C THR A 105 -3.08 6.38 4.91
N ASN A 106 -3.45 5.78 3.78
CA ASN A 106 -2.46 5.27 2.84
C ASN A 106 -2.89 5.67 1.43
N GLU A 107 -1.95 6.13 0.64
CA GLU A 107 -2.20 6.57 -0.74
C GLU A 107 -1.16 5.99 -1.67
N TRP A 108 -1.62 5.54 -2.82
CA TRP A 108 -0.77 5.05 -3.90
C TRP A 108 -1.05 5.86 -5.15
N ARG A 109 0.02 6.22 -5.87
CA ARG A 109 -0.06 6.89 -7.17
C ARG A 109 0.91 6.20 -8.11
N PHE A 110 0.46 5.95 -9.33
CA PHE A 110 1.25 5.25 -10.34
C PHE A 110 1.40 6.18 -11.53
N GLU A 111 2.58 6.77 -11.66
CA GLU A 111 2.79 7.82 -12.64
C GLU A 111 3.66 7.36 -13.79
N PRO A 112 3.30 7.70 -15.03
CA PRO A 112 4.06 7.25 -16.18
C PRO A 112 5.44 7.89 -16.23
N ARG A 113 6.41 7.12 -16.68
CA ARG A 113 7.75 7.60 -16.98
C ARG A 113 7.95 7.58 -18.48
N ASP A 114 8.88 8.40 -18.97
CA ASP A 114 9.15 8.53 -20.41
C ASP A 114 9.56 7.21 -21.07
N ASN A 115 10.16 6.31 -20.31
CA ASN A 115 10.64 5.03 -20.82
C ASN A 115 9.56 3.92 -20.83
N GLY A 116 8.31 4.28 -20.57
CA GLY A 116 7.23 3.30 -20.47
C GLY A 116 7.06 2.67 -19.11
N GLY A 117 7.98 2.92 -18.17
CA GLY A 117 7.87 2.44 -16.81
C GLY A 117 6.99 3.33 -15.95
N CYS A 118 7.08 3.13 -14.65
CA CYS A 118 6.20 3.76 -13.69
C CYS A 118 7.00 4.32 -12.52
N GLU A 119 6.57 5.47 -12.02
CA GLU A 119 6.98 5.95 -10.72
C GLU A 119 5.91 5.51 -9.73
N VAL A 120 6.25 4.61 -8.81
CA VAL A 120 5.31 4.16 -7.78
C VAL A 120 5.48 5.05 -6.56
N CYS A 121 4.44 5.79 -6.25
CA CYS A 121 4.42 6.74 -5.15
C CYS A 121 3.57 6.16 -4.03
N PHE A 122 4.16 6.04 -2.85
CA PHE A 122 3.52 5.43 -1.69
C PHE A 122 3.60 6.39 -0.51
N PHE A 123 2.46 6.59 0.14
CA PHE A 123 2.38 7.41 1.34
C PHE A 123 1.56 6.68 2.38
N ILE A 124 2.04 6.63 3.62
CA ILE A 124 1.26 6.13 4.74
C ILE A 124 1.52 6.99 5.97
N ASP A 125 0.44 7.32 6.67
CA ASP A 125 0.47 8.08 7.90
C ASP A 125 -0.40 7.34 8.90
N TYR A 126 0.14 7.02 10.08
CA TYR A 126 -0.58 6.17 11.02
C TYR A 126 -0.10 6.41 12.45
N GLU A 127 -0.93 5.97 13.40
CA GLU A 127 -0.55 5.95 14.82
C GLU A 127 -1.30 4.80 15.49
N PHE A 128 -0.60 4.04 16.31
CA PHE A 128 -1.22 2.96 17.09
C PHE A 128 -2.00 3.53 18.27
N LYS A 129 -3.10 2.86 18.65
CA LYS A 129 -3.88 3.22 19.84
C LYS A 129 -3.08 3.03 21.12
N SER A 130 -2.30 1.95 21.19
CA SER A 130 -1.52 1.57 22.36
C SER A 130 -0.07 2.00 22.19
N ARG A 131 0.46 2.68 23.21
CA ARG A 131 1.88 3.04 23.22
C ARG A 131 2.76 1.80 23.23
N MET A 132 2.31 0.77 23.96
CA MET A 132 3.05 -0.49 24.02
C MET A 132 3.12 -1.14 22.65
N LEU A 133 1.99 -1.20 21.96
CA LEU A 133 1.95 -1.78 20.61
C LEU A 133 2.80 -0.97 19.65
N GLY A 134 2.75 0.35 19.75
CA GLY A 134 3.59 1.21 18.93
C GLY A 134 5.08 0.97 19.19
N ALA A 135 5.46 0.77 20.43
CA ALA A 135 6.85 0.48 20.77
C ALA A 135 7.30 -0.88 20.22
N LEU A 136 6.40 -1.88 20.29
CA LEU A 136 6.73 -3.23 19.82
C LEU A 136 6.75 -3.36 18.30
N MET A 137 5.85 -2.67 17.62
CA MET A 137 5.63 -2.85 16.19
C MET A 137 6.10 -1.71 15.30
N GLY A 138 6.41 -0.56 15.89
CA GLY A 138 6.74 0.61 15.08
C GLY A 138 7.94 0.41 14.17
N SER A 139 9.05 -0.09 14.71
CA SER A 139 10.27 -0.31 13.93
C SER A 139 10.07 -1.42 12.89
N MET A 140 9.26 -2.42 13.22
CA MET A 140 8.95 -3.50 12.32
C MET A 140 8.10 -3.01 11.14
N PHE A 141 7.12 -2.15 11.39
CA PHE A 141 6.31 -1.57 10.34
C PHE A 141 7.15 -0.70 9.41
N ASP A 142 8.05 0.10 9.96
CA ASP A 142 8.94 0.91 9.16
C ASP A 142 9.80 0.03 8.23
N ARG A 143 10.31 -1.06 8.77
CA ARG A 143 11.09 -2.02 7.97
C ARG A 143 10.22 -2.68 6.91
N ALA A 144 8.99 -3.05 7.27
CA ALA A 144 8.07 -3.70 6.34
C ALA A 144 7.72 -2.80 5.16
N PHE A 145 7.48 -1.51 5.41
CA PHE A 145 7.16 -0.59 4.31
C PHE A 145 8.31 -0.47 3.32
N ARG A 146 9.54 -0.52 3.80
CA ARG A 146 10.70 -0.52 2.89
C ARG A 146 10.76 -1.78 2.06
N MET A 147 10.35 -2.90 2.64
CA MET A 147 10.35 -4.19 1.93
C MET A 147 9.19 -4.31 0.95
N PHE A 148 8.11 -3.55 1.14
CA PHE A 148 6.95 -3.62 0.27
C PHE A 148 7.30 -3.29 -1.18
N ALA A 149 8.10 -2.25 -1.40
CA ALA A 149 8.49 -1.85 -2.75
C ALA A 149 9.19 -2.99 -3.48
N GLU A 150 10.14 -3.63 -2.81
CA GLU A 150 10.84 -4.77 -3.39
C GLU A 150 9.92 -5.95 -3.64
N ALA A 151 8.98 -6.20 -2.70
CA ALA A 151 8.03 -7.29 -2.83
C ALA A 151 7.12 -7.10 -4.05
N PHE A 152 6.62 -5.88 -4.25
CA PHE A 152 5.79 -5.59 -5.40
C PHE A 152 6.58 -5.66 -6.71
N GLU A 153 7.80 -5.18 -6.72
CA GLU A 153 8.64 -5.30 -7.92
C GLU A 153 8.91 -6.75 -8.28
N LYS A 154 9.23 -7.56 -7.29
CA LYS A 154 9.48 -8.99 -7.51
C LYS A 154 8.22 -9.67 -8.04
N ARG A 155 7.08 -9.36 -7.44
CA ARG A 155 5.81 -9.94 -7.87
C ARG A 155 5.46 -9.53 -9.31
N ALA A 156 5.76 -8.27 -9.66
CA ALA A 156 5.54 -7.80 -11.02
C ALA A 156 6.36 -8.62 -12.02
N ARG A 157 7.62 -8.90 -11.71
CA ARG A 157 8.43 -9.75 -12.57
C ARG A 157 7.86 -11.16 -12.70
N GLU A 158 7.33 -11.71 -11.62
CA GLU A 158 6.74 -13.05 -11.63
C GLU A 158 5.48 -13.12 -12.47
N ILE A 159 4.64 -12.11 -12.41
CA ILE A 159 3.34 -12.09 -13.09
C ILE A 159 3.45 -11.59 -14.52
N TYR A 160 4.19 -10.52 -14.74
CA TYR A 160 4.26 -9.85 -16.05
C TYR A 160 5.55 -10.15 -16.82
N GLY A 161 6.50 -10.82 -16.17
CA GLY A 161 7.80 -11.10 -16.77
C GLY A 161 8.77 -9.93 -16.59
N GLU A 162 10.03 -10.17 -16.96
CA GLU A 162 11.03 -9.13 -16.97
C GLU A 162 10.71 -8.14 -18.08
N VAL A 163 10.86 -6.85 -17.80
CA VAL A 163 10.74 -5.85 -18.85
C VAL A 163 11.99 -5.97 -19.71
N GLY A 164 11.79 -6.12 -21.01
CA GLY A 164 12.88 -6.40 -21.93
C GLY A 164 14.03 -5.43 -21.77
N VAL A 165 15.20 -6.01 -21.60
CA VAL A 165 16.43 -5.26 -21.63
C VAL A 165 16.81 -5.16 -23.09
N SER A 166 16.42 -4.10 -23.66
CA SER A 166 16.78 -3.86 -25.04
C SER A 166 18.01 -2.98 -25.10
#